data_d4d40cf4dbbf60025528ea2f25f570aa
#
_entry.id   d4d40cf4dbbf60025528ea2f25f570aa
#
_cell.length_a   1.000
_cell.length_b   1.000
_cell.length_c   1.000
_cell.angle_alpha   90.00
_cell.angle_beta   90.00
_cell.angle_gamma   90.00
#
_symmetry.space_group_name_H-M   'P 1'
#
loop_
_entity.id
_entity.type
_entity.pdbx_description
1 polymer ?
#
loop_
_entity_poly.entity_id
_entity_poly.type
_entity_poly.pdbx_seq_one_letter_code
_entity_poly.pdbx_strand_id
1 'polypeptide(L)'
;RPTAPHKRYVFMLNVVDDGYGGLEHRNSTALICARRDLPRLDQPKAPEGYTTLQGLISHEYFHTWNVKRLRPAEFASFDYAKENYTELLWFFEGFTSYYDDLFLRRAGLLDDAGYLQLLTNNVLALGLNPGAQVQSVAQASFDAWVKYYRHDENTPNATVSYYTKGALV
;
A
#
# COMPACT_ATOMS: atom_id res chain seq x y z
N ARG A 1 11.33 24.22 -1.18
CA ARG A 1 10.50 23.01 -1.25
C ARG A 1 11.19 22.02 -2.18
N PRO A 2 11.32 20.74 -1.83
CA PRO A 2 11.82 19.76 -2.79
C PRO A 2 10.88 19.71 -4.00
N THR A 3 11.43 19.83 -5.17
CA THR A 3 10.68 19.71 -6.43
C THR A 3 10.41 18.24 -6.71
N ALA A 4 9.23 17.94 -7.29
CA ALA A 4 8.94 16.59 -7.76
C ALA A 4 10.03 16.14 -8.73
N PRO A 5 10.50 14.88 -8.65
CA PRO A 5 11.63 14.39 -9.44
C PRO A 5 11.24 14.04 -10.89
N HIS A 6 10.09 14.48 -11.35
CA HIS A 6 9.54 14.29 -12.70
C HIS A 6 8.86 15.57 -13.18
N LYS A 7 8.89 15.80 -14.48
CA LYS A 7 8.19 16.93 -15.12
C LYS A 7 6.69 16.65 -15.32
N ARG A 8 6.31 15.38 -15.44
CA ARG A 8 4.95 14.89 -15.63
C ARG A 8 4.81 13.57 -14.89
N TYR A 9 3.65 13.36 -14.25
CA TYR A 9 3.24 12.09 -13.68
C TYR A 9 1.89 11.68 -14.25
N VAL A 10 1.70 10.40 -14.56
CA VAL A 10 0.47 9.86 -15.15
C VAL A 10 -0.13 8.83 -14.25
N PHE A 11 -1.38 9.03 -13.84
CA PHE A 11 -2.20 8.04 -13.17
C PHE A 11 -3.07 7.33 -14.22
N MET A 12 -2.93 6.02 -14.34
CA MET A 12 -3.70 5.19 -15.24
C MET A 12 -4.67 4.35 -14.41
N LEU A 13 -5.94 4.75 -14.38
CA LEU A 13 -6.96 4.07 -13.59
C LEU A 13 -7.79 3.14 -14.48
N ASN A 14 -7.76 1.85 -14.17
CA ASN A 14 -8.67 0.84 -14.72
C ASN A 14 -9.83 0.60 -13.76
N VAL A 15 -11.04 0.91 -14.19
CA VAL A 15 -12.27 0.76 -13.40
C VAL A 15 -12.95 -0.53 -13.79
N VAL A 16 -13.07 -1.45 -12.83
CA VAL A 16 -13.63 -2.80 -13.01
C VAL A 16 -14.85 -3.01 -12.11
N ASP A 17 -15.56 -4.13 -12.26
CA ASP A 17 -16.71 -4.44 -11.41
C ASP A 17 -16.28 -4.75 -9.98
N ASP A 18 -15.19 -5.50 -9.80
CA ASP A 18 -14.56 -5.77 -8.52
C ASP A 18 -13.06 -5.92 -8.69
N GLY A 19 -12.28 -5.14 -7.93
CA GLY A 19 -10.83 -5.18 -7.97
C GLY A 19 -10.19 -4.00 -7.25
N TYR A 20 -8.97 -4.22 -6.78
CA TYR A 20 -8.14 -3.24 -6.10
C TYR A 20 -6.67 -3.56 -6.36
N GLY A 21 -5.86 -2.56 -6.63
CA GLY A 21 -4.42 -2.70 -6.75
C GLY A 21 -3.77 -1.50 -7.41
N GLY A 22 -2.48 -1.37 -7.16
CA GLY A 22 -1.61 -0.38 -7.76
C GLY A 22 -0.29 -1.00 -8.16
N LEU A 23 0.39 -0.35 -9.10
CA LEU A 23 1.76 -0.68 -9.47
C LEU A 23 2.50 0.59 -9.86
N GLU A 24 3.43 0.92 -9.02
CA GLU A 24 4.23 2.14 -9.10
C GLU A 24 5.28 2.08 -10.22
N HIS A 25 5.47 3.22 -10.86
CA HIS A 25 6.51 3.46 -11.85
C HIS A 25 7.24 4.78 -11.55
N ARG A 26 8.30 5.07 -12.25
CA ARG A 26 9.14 6.27 -11.97
C ARG A 26 8.39 7.59 -12.11
N ASN A 27 7.45 7.68 -13.06
CA ASN A 27 6.68 8.87 -13.38
C ASN A 27 5.25 8.55 -13.81
N SER A 28 4.74 7.39 -13.41
CA SER A 28 3.36 6.95 -13.62
C SER A 28 3.00 5.87 -12.64
N THR A 29 1.72 5.57 -12.51
CA THR A 29 1.21 4.39 -11.82
C THR A 29 0.03 3.79 -12.55
N ALA A 30 -0.08 2.47 -12.52
CA ALA A 30 -1.28 1.75 -12.93
C ALA A 30 -2.11 1.46 -11.66
N LEU A 31 -3.41 1.73 -11.74
CA LEU A 31 -4.34 1.61 -10.62
C LEU A 31 -5.56 0.81 -11.06
N ILE A 32 -6.11 0.02 -10.15
CA ILE A 32 -7.38 -0.70 -10.32
C ILE A 32 -8.29 -0.34 -9.16
N CYS A 33 -9.54 0.02 -9.44
CA CYS A 33 -10.58 0.17 -8.43
C CYS A 33 -11.91 -0.43 -8.89
N ALA A 34 -12.76 -0.76 -7.92
CA ALA A 34 -14.12 -1.15 -8.21
C ALA A 34 -14.94 0.10 -8.61
N ARG A 35 -15.84 -0.07 -9.59
CA ARG A 35 -16.73 1.02 -10.05
C ARG A 35 -17.59 1.60 -8.93
N ARG A 36 -18.01 0.77 -7.96
CA ARG A 36 -18.80 1.19 -6.79
C ARG A 36 -18.06 2.18 -5.88
N ASP A 37 -16.74 2.24 -5.94
CA ASP A 37 -15.91 3.10 -5.09
C ASP A 37 -15.76 4.53 -5.65
N LEU A 38 -16.24 4.76 -6.86
CA LEU A 38 -16.21 6.09 -7.47
C LEU A 38 -17.39 6.94 -7.01
N PRO A 39 -17.19 8.25 -6.78
CA PRO A 39 -18.28 9.18 -6.49
C PRO A 39 -19.29 9.23 -7.64
N ARG A 40 -20.54 9.46 -7.32
CA ARG A 40 -21.64 9.61 -8.27
C ARG A 40 -22.27 10.99 -8.16
N LEU A 41 -22.68 11.56 -9.30
CA LEU A 41 -23.32 12.88 -9.35
C LEU A 41 -24.67 12.93 -8.60
N ASP A 42 -25.37 11.80 -8.50
CA ASP A 42 -26.64 11.65 -7.84
C ASP A 42 -26.54 11.34 -6.34
N GLN A 43 -25.32 11.18 -5.82
CA GLN A 43 -25.08 10.87 -4.41
C GLN A 43 -24.32 12.03 -3.73
N PRO A 44 -24.86 12.61 -2.66
CA PRO A 44 -24.27 13.77 -2.00
C PRO A 44 -22.99 13.43 -1.21
N LYS A 45 -22.77 12.15 -0.91
CA LYS A 45 -21.61 11.65 -0.16
C LYS A 45 -20.86 10.62 -1.00
N ALA A 46 -19.54 10.75 -1.07
CA ALA A 46 -18.68 9.73 -1.69
C ALA A 46 -18.78 8.39 -0.91
N PRO A 47 -18.70 7.25 -1.59
CA PRO A 47 -18.66 5.94 -0.92
C PRO A 47 -17.37 5.79 -0.09
N GLU A 48 -17.39 4.91 0.91
CA GLU A 48 -16.19 4.63 1.75
C GLU A 48 -15.00 4.15 0.92
N GLY A 49 -15.25 3.33 -0.10
CA GLY A 49 -14.21 2.86 -1.02
C GLY A 49 -13.49 3.98 -1.79
N TYR A 50 -14.07 5.19 -1.84
CA TYR A 50 -13.39 6.34 -2.43
C TYR A 50 -12.19 6.81 -1.58
N THR A 51 -12.30 6.75 -0.26
CA THR A 51 -11.15 7.01 0.64
C THR A 51 -10.05 5.98 0.42
N THR A 52 -10.42 4.70 0.25
CA THR A 52 -9.47 3.62 -0.08
C THR A 52 -8.75 3.89 -1.41
N LEU A 53 -9.48 4.31 -2.45
CA LEU A 53 -8.88 4.69 -3.74
C LEU A 53 -7.94 5.90 -3.59
N GLN A 54 -8.30 6.90 -2.81
CA GLN A 54 -7.44 8.05 -2.55
C GLN A 54 -6.15 7.64 -1.82
N GLY A 55 -6.25 6.73 -0.83
CA GLY A 55 -5.12 6.11 -0.16
C GLY A 55 -4.20 5.40 -1.15
N LEU A 56 -4.76 4.58 -2.04
CA LEU A 56 -4.01 3.90 -3.10
C LEU A 56 -3.27 4.89 -4.02
N ILE A 57 -3.93 5.95 -4.46
CA ILE A 57 -3.31 7.00 -5.29
C ILE A 57 -2.13 7.64 -4.55
N SER A 58 -2.29 7.94 -3.25
CA SER A 58 -1.25 8.50 -2.39
C SER A 58 -0.08 7.53 -2.22
N HIS A 59 -0.36 6.25 -1.95
CA HIS A 59 0.59 5.15 -1.82
C HIS A 59 1.49 5.03 -3.06
N GLU A 60 0.89 4.86 -4.22
CA GLU A 60 1.59 4.69 -5.48
C GLU A 60 2.41 5.93 -5.87
N TYR A 61 1.90 7.12 -5.55
CA TYR A 61 2.64 8.35 -5.80
C TYR A 61 3.85 8.50 -4.88
N PHE A 62 3.75 8.09 -3.62
CA PHE A 62 4.85 8.13 -2.67
C PHE A 62 6.00 7.20 -3.07
N HIS A 63 5.72 6.10 -3.74
CA HIS A 63 6.75 5.23 -4.32
C HIS A 63 7.66 5.94 -5.34
N THR A 64 7.30 7.11 -5.84
CA THR A 64 8.20 7.97 -6.60
C THR A 64 9.54 8.18 -5.89
N TRP A 65 9.52 8.27 -4.57
CA TRP A 65 10.71 8.40 -3.71
C TRP A 65 11.04 7.08 -3.03
N ASN A 66 10.09 6.53 -2.30
CA ASN A 66 10.24 5.34 -1.47
C ASN A 66 9.90 4.10 -2.26
N VAL A 67 10.72 3.77 -3.13
CA VAL A 67 11.23 2.59 -3.83
C VAL A 67 11.85 2.95 -5.19
N LYS A 68 11.36 3.95 -5.90
CA LYS A 68 11.94 4.26 -7.22
C LYS A 68 13.25 5.04 -7.14
N ARG A 69 13.56 5.66 -6.00
CA ARG A 69 14.83 6.39 -5.75
C ARG A 69 15.58 5.86 -4.53
N LEU A 70 14.89 5.65 -3.42
CA LEU A 70 15.39 4.90 -2.28
C LEU A 70 14.89 3.46 -2.40
N ARG A 71 15.78 2.48 -2.50
CA ARG A 71 15.43 1.07 -2.69
C ARG A 71 16.37 0.14 -1.92
N PRO A 72 15.98 -1.11 -1.66
CA PRO A 72 16.90 -2.12 -1.14
C PRO A 72 18.13 -2.25 -2.03
N ALA A 73 19.28 -2.52 -1.43
CA ALA A 73 20.53 -2.73 -2.19
C ALA A 73 20.41 -3.93 -3.14
N GLU A 74 19.68 -4.97 -2.74
CA GLU A 74 19.37 -6.16 -3.53
C GLU A 74 18.58 -5.83 -4.80
N PHE A 75 17.82 -4.72 -4.79
CA PHE A 75 17.02 -4.25 -5.93
C PHE A 75 17.75 -3.22 -6.80
N ALA A 76 19.05 -3.01 -6.58
CA ALA A 76 19.85 -2.15 -7.45
C ALA A 76 19.89 -2.70 -8.89
N SER A 77 19.87 -4.02 -9.04
CA SER A 77 19.77 -4.71 -10.33
C SER A 77 18.74 -5.84 -10.19
N PHE A 78 17.63 -5.75 -10.93
CA PHE A 78 16.61 -6.80 -10.95
C PHE A 78 17.00 -7.92 -11.91
N ASP A 79 16.79 -9.17 -11.49
CA ASP A 79 16.74 -10.32 -12.37
C ASP A 79 15.27 -10.64 -12.67
N TYR A 80 14.83 -10.34 -13.89
CA TYR A 80 13.43 -10.55 -14.29
C TYR A 80 13.11 -12.02 -14.63
N ALA A 81 14.09 -12.92 -14.58
CA ALA A 81 13.89 -14.35 -14.83
C ALA A 81 13.48 -15.14 -13.58
N LYS A 82 13.55 -14.52 -12.41
CA LYS A 82 13.23 -15.14 -11.12
C LYS A 82 12.72 -14.12 -10.12
N GLU A 83 12.27 -14.62 -8.97
CA GLU A 83 11.89 -13.80 -7.81
C GLU A 83 13.12 -13.06 -7.26
N ASN A 84 12.93 -11.79 -6.93
CA ASN A 84 13.94 -10.97 -6.27
C ASN A 84 13.54 -10.80 -4.80
N TYR A 85 14.36 -11.28 -3.89
CA TYR A 85 14.08 -11.31 -2.46
C TYR A 85 14.76 -10.16 -1.73
N THR A 86 14.08 -9.63 -0.70
CA THR A 86 14.62 -8.67 0.25
C THR A 86 13.91 -8.79 1.59
N GLU A 87 14.58 -8.51 2.67
CA GLU A 87 14.00 -8.42 4.02
C GLU A 87 13.41 -7.04 4.33
N LEU A 88 13.35 -6.12 3.35
CA LEU A 88 13.05 -4.70 3.56
C LEU A 88 11.72 -4.23 2.95
N LEU A 89 10.85 -5.12 2.43
CA LEU A 89 9.54 -4.69 1.91
C LEU A 89 8.71 -3.99 3.00
N TRP A 90 8.82 -4.40 4.26
CA TRP A 90 8.15 -3.74 5.38
C TRP A 90 8.52 -2.25 5.51
N PHE A 91 9.76 -1.89 5.16
CA PHE A 91 10.17 -0.49 5.14
C PHE A 91 9.59 0.22 3.92
N PHE A 92 9.71 -0.37 2.73
CA PHE A 92 9.29 0.27 1.48
C PHE A 92 7.79 0.29 1.29
N GLU A 93 7.07 -0.70 1.78
CA GLU A 93 5.61 -0.78 1.72
C GLU A 93 4.95 -0.30 3.00
N GLY A 94 5.47 -0.69 4.16
CA GLY A 94 4.90 -0.30 5.44
C GLY A 94 5.01 1.21 5.70
N PHE A 95 6.17 1.82 5.46
CA PHE A 95 6.30 3.28 5.55
C PHE A 95 5.43 3.99 4.51
N THR A 96 5.33 3.44 3.30
CA THR A 96 4.43 3.99 2.29
C THR A 96 2.98 3.93 2.78
N SER A 97 2.55 2.82 3.38
CA SER A 97 1.22 2.65 3.98
C SER A 97 0.97 3.55 5.20
N TYR A 98 2.00 3.89 5.96
CA TYR A 98 1.88 4.90 7.02
C TYR A 98 1.64 6.30 6.45
N TYR A 99 2.41 6.66 5.42
CA TYR A 99 2.36 8.01 4.85
C TYR A 99 1.17 8.21 3.91
N ASP A 100 0.63 7.19 3.24
CA ASP A 100 -0.46 7.34 2.28
C ASP A 100 -1.71 7.95 2.93
N ASP A 101 -2.19 7.39 4.05
CA ASP A 101 -3.31 7.89 4.83
C ASP A 101 -2.99 9.24 5.52
N LEU A 102 -1.76 9.39 6.05
CA LEU A 102 -1.32 10.63 6.67
C LEU A 102 -1.30 11.79 5.66
N PHE A 103 -0.95 11.53 4.41
CA PHE A 103 -1.00 12.56 3.36
C PHE A 103 -2.42 12.95 2.99
N LEU A 104 -3.39 12.03 2.99
CA LEU A 104 -4.82 12.38 2.84
C LEU A 104 -5.27 13.32 3.94
N ARG A 105 -4.88 13.04 5.18
CA ARG A 105 -5.15 13.91 6.34
C ARG A 105 -4.50 15.30 6.15
N ARG A 106 -3.22 15.35 5.76
CA ARG A 106 -2.48 16.62 5.54
C ARG A 106 -3.01 17.42 4.36
N ALA A 107 -3.56 16.77 3.35
CA ALA A 107 -4.18 17.40 2.19
C ALA A 107 -5.62 17.88 2.45
N GLY A 108 -6.21 17.56 3.62
CA GLY A 108 -7.57 17.91 3.96
C GLY A 108 -8.63 17.07 3.24
N LEU A 109 -8.23 15.92 2.66
CA LEU A 109 -9.13 14.96 2.03
C LEU A 109 -9.75 14.01 3.06
N LEU A 110 -9.15 13.92 4.23
CA LEU A 110 -9.58 13.12 5.37
C LEU A 110 -9.46 13.96 6.64
N ASP A 111 -10.47 13.93 7.50
CA ASP A 111 -10.42 14.59 8.81
C ASP A 111 -9.69 13.73 9.85
N ASP A 112 -9.52 14.27 11.06
CA ASP A 112 -8.85 13.57 12.16
C ASP A 112 -9.58 12.30 12.57
N ALA A 113 -10.91 12.32 12.59
CA ALA A 113 -11.72 11.16 12.96
C ALA A 113 -11.57 10.04 11.93
N GLY A 114 -11.63 10.36 10.63
CA GLY A 114 -11.41 9.40 9.55
C GLY A 114 -10.00 8.82 9.57
N TYR A 115 -8.97 9.64 9.78
CA TYR A 115 -7.59 9.16 9.90
C TYR A 115 -7.41 8.22 11.11
N LEU A 116 -7.95 8.58 12.26
CA LEU A 116 -7.90 7.74 13.46
C LEU A 116 -8.67 6.43 13.27
N GLN A 117 -9.75 6.45 12.50
CA GLN A 117 -10.49 5.22 12.16
C GLN A 117 -9.63 4.26 11.31
N LEU A 118 -8.93 4.76 10.27
CA LEU A 118 -8.04 3.95 9.45
C LEU A 118 -6.88 3.38 10.29
N LEU A 119 -6.27 4.20 11.12
CA LEU A 119 -5.21 3.75 12.04
C LEU A 119 -5.72 2.67 13.02
N THR A 120 -6.92 2.87 13.59
CA THR A 120 -7.55 1.90 14.49
C THR A 120 -7.78 0.56 13.78
N ASN A 121 -8.25 0.59 12.54
CA ASN A 121 -8.46 -0.62 11.75
C ASN A 121 -7.15 -1.40 11.56
N ASN A 122 -6.05 -0.71 11.27
CA ASN A 122 -4.72 -1.32 11.13
C ASN A 122 -4.22 -1.93 12.46
N VAL A 123 -4.40 -1.24 13.58
CA VAL A 123 -4.05 -1.75 14.92
C VAL A 123 -4.86 -2.99 15.28
N LEU A 124 -6.18 -2.96 15.02
CA LEU A 124 -7.06 -4.10 15.29
C LEU A 124 -6.72 -5.29 14.36
N ALA A 125 -6.50 -5.05 13.08
CA ALA A 125 -6.13 -6.08 12.12
C ALA A 125 -4.83 -6.79 12.55
N LEU A 126 -3.82 -6.02 13.00
CA LEU A 126 -2.56 -6.58 13.51
C LEU A 126 -2.77 -7.34 14.83
N GLY A 127 -3.55 -6.77 15.75
CA GLY A 127 -3.83 -7.38 17.07
C GLY A 127 -4.61 -8.69 17.01
N LEU A 128 -5.45 -8.84 15.99
CA LEU A 128 -6.26 -10.03 15.75
C LEU A 128 -5.57 -11.08 14.86
N ASN A 129 -4.38 -10.78 14.33
CA ASN A 129 -3.64 -11.70 13.46
C ASN A 129 -2.66 -12.55 14.26
N PRO A 130 -2.89 -13.89 14.45
CA PRO A 130 -1.97 -14.75 15.17
C PRO A 130 -0.59 -14.82 14.52
N GLY A 131 -0.51 -14.74 13.18
CA GLY A 131 0.75 -14.73 12.43
C GLY A 131 1.68 -13.57 12.82
N ALA A 132 1.13 -12.49 13.38
CA ALA A 132 1.91 -11.35 13.86
C ALA A 132 2.85 -11.72 15.03
N GLN A 133 2.54 -12.76 15.78
CA GLN A 133 3.38 -13.29 16.87
C GLN A 133 4.42 -14.31 16.37
N VAL A 134 4.23 -14.87 15.19
CA VAL A 134 5.03 -15.94 14.62
C VAL A 134 6.06 -15.42 13.63
N GLN A 135 5.68 -14.42 12.82
CA GLN A 135 6.50 -13.91 11.73
C GLN A 135 6.94 -12.46 11.98
N SER A 136 8.24 -12.21 11.89
CA SER A 136 8.79 -10.85 11.91
C SER A 136 8.50 -10.09 10.60
N VAL A 137 8.62 -8.77 10.61
CA VAL A 137 8.46 -7.96 9.38
C VAL A 137 9.51 -8.27 8.32
N ALA A 138 10.74 -8.61 8.74
CA ALA A 138 11.81 -9.02 7.84
C ALA A 138 11.50 -10.36 7.17
N GLN A 139 11.05 -11.36 7.95
CA GLN A 139 10.60 -12.64 7.41
C GLN A 139 9.38 -12.48 6.49
N ALA A 140 8.39 -11.65 6.87
CA ALA A 140 7.23 -11.38 6.03
C ALA A 140 7.63 -10.75 4.70
N SER A 141 8.61 -9.85 4.70
CA SER A 141 9.18 -9.24 3.50
C SER A 141 9.86 -10.28 2.62
N PHE A 142 10.72 -11.11 3.19
CA PHE A 142 11.47 -12.13 2.45
C PHE A 142 10.54 -13.19 1.86
N ASP A 143 9.57 -13.64 2.63
CA ASP A 143 8.61 -14.69 2.26
C ASP A 143 7.45 -14.19 1.37
N ALA A 144 7.42 -12.91 0.97
CA ALA A 144 6.29 -12.30 0.27
C ALA A 144 5.84 -13.09 -0.95
N TRP A 145 6.76 -13.51 -1.81
CA TRP A 145 6.47 -14.27 -3.02
C TRP A 145 5.76 -15.61 -2.78
N VAL A 146 6.15 -16.30 -1.72
CA VAL A 146 5.73 -17.68 -1.48
C VAL A 146 4.65 -17.82 -0.41
N LYS A 147 4.42 -16.77 0.41
CA LYS A 147 3.41 -16.77 1.47
C LYS A 147 2.37 -15.66 1.30
N TYR A 148 2.79 -14.39 1.24
CA TYR A 148 1.85 -13.27 1.21
C TYR A 148 1.00 -13.23 -0.06
N TYR A 149 1.57 -13.57 -1.21
CA TYR A 149 0.86 -13.65 -2.49
C TYR A 149 0.34 -15.05 -2.84
N ARG A 150 0.49 -16.02 -1.94
CA ARG A 150 0.00 -17.39 -2.10
C ARG A 150 -0.70 -17.85 -0.83
N HIS A 151 -1.90 -17.33 -0.64
CA HIS A 151 -2.70 -17.61 0.55
C HIS A 151 -3.21 -19.06 0.57
N ASP A 152 -3.23 -19.64 1.76
CA ASP A 152 -3.86 -20.91 2.09
C ASP A 152 -4.68 -20.77 3.40
N GLU A 153 -5.30 -21.83 3.85
CA GLU A 153 -6.16 -21.84 5.04
C GLU A 153 -5.40 -21.48 6.32
N ASN A 154 -4.08 -21.72 6.35
CA ASN A 154 -3.24 -21.44 7.52
C ASN A 154 -2.57 -20.04 7.47
N THR A 155 -2.70 -19.32 6.37
CA THR A 155 -2.06 -18.00 6.21
C THR A 155 -2.32 -17.06 7.39
N PRO A 156 -3.53 -16.91 7.95
CA PRO A 156 -3.77 -16.03 9.09
C PRO A 156 -2.99 -16.39 10.35
N ASN A 157 -2.65 -17.67 10.53
CA ASN A 157 -1.92 -18.16 11.70
C ASN A 157 -0.39 -18.07 11.55
N ALA A 158 0.11 -18.07 10.32
CA ALA A 158 1.54 -18.19 10.03
C ALA A 158 2.16 -16.95 9.38
N THR A 159 1.32 -16.03 8.86
CA THR A 159 1.78 -14.91 8.04
C THR A 159 1.23 -13.59 8.57
N VAL A 160 2.04 -12.55 8.51
CA VAL A 160 1.63 -11.18 8.80
C VAL A 160 1.82 -10.28 7.58
N SER A 161 0.93 -9.31 7.41
CA SER A 161 1.11 -8.28 6.39
C SER A 161 2.31 -7.38 6.75
N TYR A 162 3.31 -7.35 5.91
CA TYR A 162 4.43 -6.41 6.03
C TYR A 162 4.01 -4.97 5.73
N TYR A 163 2.91 -4.75 5.03
CA TYR A 163 2.26 -3.44 4.89
C TYR A 163 1.74 -2.96 6.25
N THR A 164 0.80 -3.68 6.83
CA THR A 164 0.13 -3.30 8.08
C THR A 164 1.08 -3.29 9.28
N LYS A 165 1.86 -4.36 9.47
CA LYS A 165 2.82 -4.44 10.58
C LYS A 165 3.94 -3.41 10.40
N GLY A 166 4.43 -3.22 9.16
CA GLY A 166 5.47 -2.24 8.84
C GLY A 166 5.00 -0.79 9.00
N ALA A 167 3.72 -0.50 8.77
CA ALA A 167 3.14 0.83 9.01
C ALA A 167 3.01 1.19 10.50
N LEU A 168 3.06 0.18 11.40
CA LEU A 168 2.89 0.35 12.85
C LEU A 168 4.20 0.18 13.65
N VAL A 169 5.34 -0.06 12.96
CA VAL A 169 6.69 -0.06 13.55
C VAL A 169 7.21 1.38 13.66
#